data_149b70d00c66dd896f64c3f9919015b7
#
_entry.id   149b70d00c66dd896f64c3f9919015b7
#
_cell.length_a   1.000
_cell.length_b   1.000
_cell.length_c   1.000
_cell.angle_alpha   90.00
_cell.angle_beta   90.00
_cell.angle_gamma   90.00
#
_symmetry.space_group_name_H-M   'P 1'
#
loop_
_entity.id
_entity.type
_entity.pdbx_description
1 polymer ?
#
loop_
_entity_poly.entity_id
_entity_poly.type
_entity_poly.pdbx_seq_one_letter_code
_entity_poly.pdbx_strand_id
1 'polypeptide(L)'
;IGVMAAPQEITDQLAKVHQFITTTEPTPMQDAAEEAFKNGDRDAREMKAAFKERRDYLYQALTETGFEVIKPQGAFYIWAKIPAGLNQKDTEFVYELADQAHVGVCAGSWFAKGGQGWLRFSYATALDEIKEGVSRIKKFVEENKNDGK
;
A
#
# COMPACT_ATOMS: atom_id res chain seq x y z
N ILE A 1 6.38 12.24 -12.90
CA ILE A 1 7.84 12.35 -13.02
C ILE A 1 8.52 11.59 -11.89
N GLY A 2 9.66 10.96 -12.16
CA GLY A 2 10.53 10.33 -11.19
C GLY A 2 11.95 10.86 -11.31
N VAL A 3 12.72 10.77 -10.22
CA VAL A 3 14.11 11.22 -10.20
C VAL A 3 15.01 10.08 -9.75
N MET A 4 16.12 9.89 -10.44
CA MET A 4 17.15 8.93 -10.07
C MET A 4 18.47 9.69 -9.87
N ALA A 5 19.09 9.49 -8.70
CA ALA A 5 20.42 10.02 -8.39
C ALA A 5 21.38 8.84 -8.24
N ALA A 6 22.48 8.87 -8.98
CA ALA A 6 23.50 7.82 -8.96
C ALA A 6 24.90 8.41 -9.20
N PRO A 7 26.00 7.68 -8.95
CA PRO A 7 27.34 8.08 -9.38
C PRO A 7 27.39 8.35 -10.89
N GLN A 8 28.28 9.24 -11.32
CA GLN A 8 28.36 9.72 -12.70
C GLN A 8 28.46 8.58 -13.72
N GLU A 9 29.29 7.59 -13.47
CA GLU A 9 29.50 6.45 -14.37
C GLU A 9 28.21 5.66 -14.63
N ILE A 10 27.34 5.52 -13.61
CA ILE A 10 26.03 4.87 -13.73
C ILE A 10 25.05 5.80 -14.45
N THR A 11 25.03 7.09 -14.08
CA THR A 11 24.15 8.08 -14.69
C THR A 11 24.38 8.20 -16.20
N ASP A 12 25.63 8.16 -16.65
CA ASP A 12 25.97 8.24 -18.08
C ASP A 12 25.42 7.05 -18.89
N GLN A 13 25.35 5.86 -18.29
CA GLN A 13 24.75 4.70 -18.96
C GLN A 13 23.23 4.75 -18.92
N LEU A 14 22.65 5.15 -17.79
CA LEU A 14 21.21 5.31 -17.63
C LEU A 14 20.65 6.39 -18.58
N ALA A 15 21.37 7.50 -18.75
CA ALA A 15 20.97 8.57 -19.68
C ALA A 15 20.84 8.06 -21.12
N LYS A 16 21.74 7.17 -21.56
CA LYS A 16 21.64 6.54 -22.91
C LYS A 16 20.37 5.70 -23.04
N VAL A 17 20.04 4.89 -22.03
CA VAL A 17 18.82 4.06 -22.04
C VAL A 17 17.59 4.95 -21.96
N HIS A 18 17.58 5.95 -21.08
CA HIS A 18 16.48 6.90 -20.91
C HIS A 18 16.14 7.63 -22.20
N GLN A 19 17.14 8.04 -22.97
CA GLN A 19 16.94 8.71 -24.26
C GLN A 19 16.14 7.85 -25.26
N PHE A 20 16.31 6.53 -25.22
CA PHE A 20 15.55 5.60 -26.10
C PHE A 20 14.17 5.24 -25.54
N ILE A 21 13.96 5.30 -24.23
CA ILE A 21 12.68 4.97 -23.60
C ILE A 21 11.73 6.16 -23.63
N THR A 22 12.19 7.35 -23.26
CA THR A 22 11.33 8.52 -23.01
C THR A 22 11.77 9.75 -23.82
N THR A 23 13.02 9.79 -24.26
CA THR A 23 13.68 10.94 -24.92
C THR A 23 13.87 12.12 -23.93
N THR A 24 12.77 12.70 -23.44
CA THR A 24 12.76 13.76 -22.41
C THR A 24 11.40 13.81 -21.72
N GLU A 25 11.40 14.29 -20.49
CA GLU A 25 10.17 14.54 -19.76
C GLU A 25 9.48 15.83 -20.25
N PRO A 26 8.14 15.91 -20.22
CA PRO A 26 7.41 17.13 -20.58
C PRO A 26 7.85 18.31 -19.71
N THR A 27 8.13 19.47 -20.34
CA THR A 27 8.59 20.67 -19.67
C THR A 27 7.72 21.08 -18.46
N PRO A 28 6.38 21.07 -18.54
CA PRO A 28 5.55 21.42 -17.38
C PRO A 28 5.77 20.50 -16.18
N MET A 29 6.12 19.22 -16.40
CA MET A 29 6.42 18.27 -15.32
C MET A 29 7.80 18.53 -14.72
N GLN A 30 8.75 19.00 -15.51
CA GLN A 30 10.06 19.42 -15.01
C GLN A 30 9.94 20.67 -14.14
N ASP A 31 9.17 21.68 -14.58
CA ASP A 31 8.91 22.90 -13.83
C ASP A 31 8.19 22.59 -12.49
N ALA A 32 7.20 21.69 -12.52
CA ALA A 32 6.51 21.22 -11.31
C ALA A 32 7.45 20.49 -10.35
N ALA A 33 8.37 19.67 -10.86
CA ALA A 33 9.35 18.98 -10.04
C ALA A 33 10.35 19.96 -9.43
N GLU A 34 10.80 20.97 -10.19
CA GLU A 34 11.68 22.03 -9.69
C GLU A 34 11.02 22.77 -8.51
N GLU A 35 9.76 23.16 -8.65
CA GLU A 35 8.99 23.81 -7.59
C GLU A 35 8.84 22.91 -6.36
N ALA A 36 8.52 21.62 -6.56
CA ALA A 36 8.41 20.67 -5.48
C ALA A 36 9.73 20.50 -4.71
N PHE A 37 10.87 20.46 -5.39
CA PHE A 37 12.18 20.39 -4.73
C PHE A 37 12.55 21.69 -4.00
N LYS A 38 12.17 22.86 -4.52
CA LYS A 38 12.47 24.15 -3.89
C LYS A 38 11.61 24.46 -2.69
N ASN A 39 10.32 24.17 -2.76
CA ASN A 39 9.32 24.69 -1.83
C ASN A 39 8.40 23.63 -1.20
N GLY A 40 8.47 22.36 -1.64
CA GLY A 40 7.57 21.27 -1.23
C GLY A 40 7.83 20.63 0.14
N ASP A 41 8.84 21.05 0.88
CA ASP A 41 9.21 20.44 2.17
C ASP A 41 8.09 20.44 3.21
N ARG A 42 7.29 21.52 3.24
CA ARG A 42 6.14 21.61 4.15
C ARG A 42 5.09 20.55 3.81
N ASP A 43 4.73 20.47 2.55
CA ASP A 43 3.70 19.54 2.07
C ASP A 43 4.12 18.08 2.28
N ALA A 44 5.41 17.79 2.06
CA ALA A 44 5.98 16.47 2.34
C ALA A 44 5.89 16.10 3.83
N ARG A 45 6.15 17.05 4.74
CA ARG A 45 6.04 16.83 6.20
C ARG A 45 4.59 16.63 6.64
N GLU A 46 3.66 17.43 6.15
CA GLU A 46 2.23 17.32 6.43
C GLU A 46 1.68 15.98 5.94
N MET A 47 2.01 15.60 4.71
CA MET A 47 1.64 14.31 4.12
C MET A 47 2.21 13.13 4.91
N LYS A 48 3.49 13.19 5.31
CA LYS A 48 4.13 12.18 6.15
C LYS A 48 3.41 12.01 7.50
N ALA A 49 2.97 13.11 8.13
CA ALA A 49 2.23 13.06 9.39
C ALA A 49 0.86 12.37 9.20
N ALA A 50 0.12 12.74 8.16
CA ALA A 50 -1.16 12.12 7.83
C ALA A 50 -1.03 10.63 7.50
N PHE A 51 -0.02 10.24 6.72
CA PHE A 51 0.24 8.83 6.43
C PHE A 51 0.67 8.04 7.67
N LYS A 52 1.42 8.66 8.59
CA LYS A 52 1.79 8.02 9.86
C LYS A 52 0.55 7.71 10.71
N GLU A 53 -0.39 8.67 10.83
CA GLU A 53 -1.64 8.48 11.56
C GLU A 53 -2.48 7.33 10.96
N ARG A 54 -2.68 7.34 9.65
CA ARG A 54 -3.43 6.29 8.91
C ARG A 54 -2.78 4.93 9.06
N ARG A 55 -1.45 4.85 8.94
CA ARG A 55 -0.67 3.63 9.13
C ARG A 55 -0.86 3.07 10.53
N ASP A 56 -0.66 3.91 11.54
CA ASP A 56 -0.69 3.46 12.93
C ASP A 56 -2.10 2.98 13.32
N TYR A 57 -3.14 3.67 12.85
CA TYR A 57 -4.53 3.22 13.01
C TYR A 57 -4.78 1.88 12.32
N LEU A 58 -4.47 1.75 11.03
CA LEU A 58 -4.73 0.53 10.27
C LEU A 58 -3.93 -0.66 10.82
N TYR A 59 -2.67 -0.44 11.21
CA TYR A 59 -1.83 -1.45 11.84
C TYR A 59 -2.48 -2.00 13.12
N GLN A 60 -2.90 -1.12 14.01
CA GLN A 60 -3.53 -1.52 15.26
C GLN A 60 -4.86 -2.25 15.01
N ALA A 61 -5.72 -1.69 14.18
CA ALA A 61 -7.04 -2.23 13.91
C ALA A 61 -7.00 -3.62 13.25
N LEU A 62 -6.09 -3.85 12.30
CA LEU A 62 -5.90 -5.17 11.70
C LEU A 62 -5.35 -6.18 12.71
N THR A 63 -4.40 -5.77 13.57
CA THR A 63 -3.86 -6.62 14.64
C THR A 63 -4.96 -7.04 15.62
N GLU A 64 -5.81 -6.12 16.05
CA GLU A 64 -6.96 -6.40 16.93
C GLU A 64 -8.01 -7.31 16.29
N THR A 65 -8.12 -7.30 14.95
CA THR A 65 -9.01 -8.18 14.20
C THR A 65 -8.42 -9.59 14.01
N GLY A 66 -7.17 -9.80 14.40
CA GLY A 66 -6.51 -11.11 14.40
C GLY A 66 -5.62 -11.37 13.19
N PHE A 67 -5.33 -10.35 12.38
CA PHE A 67 -4.30 -10.46 11.36
C PHE A 67 -2.90 -10.42 11.99
N GLU A 68 -1.96 -11.21 11.47
CA GLU A 68 -0.54 -11.04 11.74
C GLU A 68 -0.02 -9.92 10.82
N VAL A 69 0.39 -8.78 11.38
CA VAL A 69 0.66 -7.58 10.61
C VAL A 69 2.13 -7.20 10.68
N ILE A 70 2.74 -6.97 9.52
CA ILE A 70 4.09 -6.39 9.43
C ILE A 70 3.97 -4.88 9.48
N LYS A 71 4.50 -4.25 10.55
CA LYS A 71 4.48 -2.79 10.68
C LYS A 71 5.45 -2.15 9.68
N PRO A 72 4.96 -1.39 8.68
CA PRO A 72 5.82 -0.80 7.67
C PRO A 72 6.58 0.41 8.23
N GLN A 73 7.83 0.58 7.76
CA GLN A 73 8.66 1.73 8.07
C GLN A 73 8.60 2.81 6.99
N GLY A 74 8.00 2.53 5.86
CA GLY A 74 7.86 3.44 4.72
C GLY A 74 6.76 3.01 3.76
N ALA A 75 6.63 3.71 2.63
CA ALA A 75 5.56 3.58 1.66
C ALA A 75 4.17 3.83 2.28
N PHE A 76 3.12 3.36 1.63
CA PHE A 76 1.72 3.48 2.09
C PHE A 76 0.97 2.14 2.00
N TYR A 77 1.71 1.04 2.20
CA TYR A 77 1.18 -0.32 2.20
C TYR A 77 1.43 -1.03 3.51
N ILE A 78 0.48 -1.86 3.93
CA ILE A 78 0.61 -2.81 5.04
C ILE A 78 0.44 -4.22 4.50
N TRP A 79 1.32 -5.11 4.91
CA TRP A 79 1.19 -6.55 4.70
C TRP A 79 0.60 -7.19 5.95
N ALA A 80 -0.48 -7.95 5.74
CA ALA A 80 -1.16 -8.65 6.81
C ALA A 80 -1.50 -10.08 6.36
N LYS A 81 -1.18 -11.06 7.19
CA LYS A 81 -1.50 -12.45 6.95
C LYS A 81 -2.94 -12.72 7.35
N ILE A 82 -3.63 -13.51 6.53
CA ILE A 82 -5.00 -13.89 6.77
C ILE A 82 -5.12 -14.61 8.13
N PRO A 83 -6.10 -14.23 8.99
CA PRO A 83 -6.28 -14.88 10.28
C PRO A 83 -6.54 -16.39 10.14
N ALA A 84 -6.01 -17.18 11.08
CA ALA A 84 -6.30 -18.60 11.14
C ALA A 84 -7.81 -18.84 11.30
N GLY A 85 -8.32 -19.89 10.66
CA GLY A 85 -9.76 -20.22 10.67
C GLY A 85 -10.58 -19.55 9.56
N LEU A 86 -9.96 -18.73 8.71
CA LEU A 86 -10.56 -18.20 7.49
C LEU A 86 -9.95 -18.87 6.25
N ASN A 87 -10.50 -18.61 5.07
CA ASN A 87 -9.94 -19.10 3.81
C ASN A 87 -8.51 -18.61 3.60
N GLN A 88 -7.54 -19.53 3.62
CA GLN A 88 -6.11 -19.22 3.51
C GLN A 88 -5.63 -19.01 2.06
N LYS A 89 -6.49 -19.21 1.07
CA LYS A 89 -6.17 -18.91 -0.33
C LYS A 89 -6.39 -17.42 -0.57
N ASP A 90 -5.32 -16.66 -0.51
CA ASP A 90 -5.32 -15.19 -0.60
C ASP A 90 -6.06 -14.66 -1.83
N THR A 91 -5.96 -15.32 -2.98
CA THR A 91 -6.69 -14.95 -4.20
C THR A 91 -8.21 -15.14 -4.11
N GLU A 92 -8.68 -16.17 -3.42
CA GLU A 92 -10.12 -16.39 -3.17
C GLU A 92 -10.60 -15.41 -2.09
N PHE A 93 -9.82 -15.28 -1.00
CA PHE A 93 -10.14 -14.41 0.12
C PHE A 93 -10.34 -12.93 -0.28
N VAL A 94 -9.56 -12.40 -1.23
CA VAL A 94 -9.75 -11.01 -1.68
C VAL A 94 -11.08 -10.81 -2.42
N TYR A 95 -11.58 -11.82 -3.13
CA TYR A 95 -12.90 -11.78 -3.75
C TYR A 95 -14.02 -11.90 -2.72
N GLU A 96 -13.88 -12.80 -1.75
CA GLU A 96 -14.83 -12.94 -0.63
C GLU A 96 -14.94 -11.61 0.15
N LEU A 97 -13.81 -10.99 0.46
CA LEU A 97 -13.78 -9.71 1.16
C LEU A 97 -14.38 -8.57 0.33
N ALA A 98 -14.14 -8.55 -0.98
CA ALA A 98 -14.71 -7.56 -1.88
C ALA A 98 -16.23 -7.72 -2.02
N ASP A 99 -16.72 -8.95 -2.15
CA ASP A 99 -18.13 -9.26 -2.36
C ASP A 99 -18.97 -9.07 -1.09
N GLN A 100 -18.49 -9.58 0.05
CA GLN A 100 -19.24 -9.59 1.29
C GLN A 100 -19.03 -8.37 2.17
N ALA A 101 -17.79 -7.84 2.20
CA ALA A 101 -17.44 -6.67 3.02
C ALA A 101 -17.31 -5.37 2.21
N HIS A 102 -17.33 -5.44 0.89
CA HIS A 102 -17.10 -4.30 -0.01
C HIS A 102 -15.77 -3.58 0.26
N VAL A 103 -14.72 -4.36 0.56
CA VAL A 103 -13.36 -3.88 0.80
C VAL A 103 -12.40 -4.50 -0.20
N GLY A 104 -11.77 -3.65 -1.03
CA GLY A 104 -10.77 -4.05 -2.02
C GLY A 104 -9.36 -4.06 -1.43
N VAL A 105 -8.69 -5.21 -1.52
CA VAL A 105 -7.28 -5.41 -1.16
C VAL A 105 -6.58 -6.22 -2.25
N CYS A 106 -5.25 -6.35 -2.17
CA CYS A 106 -4.51 -7.17 -3.12
C CYS A 106 -4.05 -8.48 -2.48
N ALA A 107 -4.18 -9.59 -3.21
CA ALA A 107 -3.61 -10.86 -2.78
C ALA A 107 -2.07 -10.81 -2.83
N GLY A 108 -1.43 -11.36 -1.82
CA GLY A 108 0.02 -11.36 -1.73
C GLY A 108 0.71 -12.18 -2.82
N SER A 109 0.09 -13.29 -3.22
CA SER A 109 0.59 -14.15 -4.30
C SER A 109 0.69 -13.45 -5.66
N TRP A 110 -0.02 -12.33 -5.88
CA TRP A 110 0.11 -11.51 -7.10
C TRP A 110 1.45 -10.79 -7.20
N PHE A 111 2.19 -10.67 -6.11
CA PHE A 111 3.49 -9.97 -6.07
C PHE A 111 4.67 -10.93 -6.10
N ALA A 112 4.59 -12.05 -5.36
CA ALA A 112 5.65 -13.04 -5.31
C ALA A 112 5.15 -14.39 -4.75
N LYS A 113 5.90 -15.48 -5.01
CA LYS A 113 5.61 -16.81 -4.45
C LYS A 113 5.55 -16.86 -2.92
N GLY A 114 6.31 -16.00 -2.21
CA GLY A 114 6.27 -15.89 -0.75
C GLY A 114 5.08 -15.12 -0.19
N GLY A 115 4.21 -14.56 -1.05
CA GLY A 115 3.05 -13.76 -0.64
C GLY A 115 1.77 -14.57 -0.37
N GLN A 116 1.80 -15.89 -0.54
CA GLN A 116 0.63 -16.74 -0.31
C GLN A 116 0.12 -16.63 1.13
N GLY A 117 -1.19 -16.48 1.29
CA GLY A 117 -1.84 -16.26 2.58
C GLY A 117 -1.67 -14.86 3.17
N TRP A 118 -1.03 -13.95 2.42
CA TRP A 118 -0.87 -12.54 2.79
C TRP A 118 -1.74 -11.64 1.93
N LEU A 119 -2.11 -10.50 2.50
CA LEU A 119 -2.85 -9.43 1.83
C LEU A 119 -2.04 -8.14 1.90
N ARG A 120 -2.10 -7.35 0.84
CA ARG A 120 -1.57 -6.00 0.84
C ARG A 120 -2.69 -4.99 0.92
N PHE A 121 -2.71 -4.23 2.00
CA PHE A 121 -3.59 -3.08 2.22
C PHE A 121 -2.90 -1.79 1.82
N SER A 122 -3.65 -0.83 1.28
CA SER A 122 -3.18 0.54 1.07
C SER A 122 -3.83 1.47 2.10
N TYR A 123 -3.06 2.38 2.69
CA TYR A 123 -3.58 3.46 3.53
C TYR A 123 -3.49 4.84 2.86
N ALA A 124 -3.39 4.85 1.52
CA ALA A 124 -3.38 6.07 0.72
C ALA A 124 -4.80 6.59 0.42
N THR A 125 -5.66 6.64 1.44
CA THR A 125 -7.02 7.19 1.38
C THR A 125 -7.33 7.96 2.66
N ALA A 126 -8.51 8.58 2.76
CA ALA A 126 -8.93 9.33 3.94
C ALA A 126 -9.03 8.41 5.18
N LEU A 127 -8.72 8.95 6.37
CA LEU A 127 -8.74 8.16 7.60
C LEU A 127 -10.13 7.59 7.89
N ASP A 128 -11.20 8.32 7.56
CA ASP A 128 -12.57 7.86 7.79
C ASP A 128 -12.96 6.70 6.86
N GLU A 129 -12.47 6.69 5.63
CA GLU A 129 -12.60 5.56 4.71
C GLU A 129 -11.87 4.31 5.25
N ILE A 130 -10.69 4.51 5.84
CA ILE A 130 -9.94 3.41 6.49
C ILE A 130 -10.73 2.86 7.67
N LYS A 131 -11.30 3.72 8.52
CA LYS A 131 -12.12 3.31 9.67
C LYS A 131 -13.34 2.51 9.25
N GLU A 132 -14.03 2.97 8.23
CA GLU A 132 -15.19 2.27 7.66
C GLU A 132 -14.78 0.91 7.09
N GLY A 133 -13.71 0.86 6.28
CA GLY A 133 -13.19 -0.40 5.74
C GLY A 133 -12.82 -1.39 6.84
N VAL A 134 -12.14 -0.94 7.90
CA VAL A 134 -11.80 -1.77 9.05
C VAL A 134 -13.05 -2.30 9.77
N SER A 135 -14.07 -1.47 9.94
CA SER A 135 -15.34 -1.89 10.56
C SER A 135 -15.99 -3.04 9.79
N ARG A 136 -16.00 -2.95 8.46
CA ARG A 136 -16.52 -3.99 7.58
C ARG A 136 -15.67 -5.27 7.62
N ILE A 137 -14.34 -5.14 7.62
CA ILE A 137 -13.43 -6.28 7.76
C ILE A 137 -13.67 -7.01 9.09
N LYS A 138 -13.83 -6.27 10.19
CA LYS A 138 -14.06 -6.82 11.51
C LYS A 138 -15.34 -7.67 11.55
N LYS A 139 -16.42 -7.12 11.03
CA LYS A 139 -17.71 -7.83 10.90
C LYS A 139 -17.55 -9.10 10.04
N PHE A 140 -16.92 -9.00 8.89
CA PHE A 140 -16.65 -10.14 8.00
C PHE A 140 -15.86 -11.25 8.70
N VAL A 141 -14.80 -10.88 9.42
CA VAL A 141 -13.97 -11.85 10.16
C VAL A 141 -14.77 -12.52 11.29
N GLU A 142 -15.60 -11.78 12.01
CA GLU A 142 -16.46 -12.31 13.08
C GLU A 142 -17.51 -13.30 12.53
N GLU A 143 -18.15 -12.97 11.41
CA GLU A 143 -19.17 -13.82 10.77
C GLU A 143 -18.57 -15.11 10.19
N ASN A 144 -17.40 -15.04 9.56
CA ASN A 144 -16.80 -16.17 8.86
C ASN A 144 -15.89 -17.06 9.74
N LYS A 145 -15.44 -16.59 10.92
CA LYS A 145 -14.72 -17.44 11.88
C LYS A 145 -15.59 -18.52 12.54
N ASN A 146 -16.89 -18.35 12.55
CA ASN A 146 -17.83 -19.26 13.22
C ASN A 146 -18.35 -20.39 12.30
N ASP A 147 -18.16 -20.28 11.00
CA ASP A 147 -18.64 -21.28 10.02
C ASP A 147 -17.68 -22.47 9.83
N GLY A 148 -16.55 -22.47 10.53
CA GLY A 148 -15.52 -23.53 10.50
C GLY A 148 -15.70 -24.64 11.57
N LYS A 149 -16.95 -24.88 12.05
CA LYS A 149 -17.28 -26.02 12.92
C LYS A 149 -18.06 -27.10 12.21
#